data_80ae65b85b525fa64dfd980e0d692731
#
_entry.id   80ae65b85b525fa64dfd980e0d692731
#
_cell.length_a   1.000
_cell.length_b   1.000
_cell.length_c   1.000
_cell.angle_alpha   90.00
_cell.angle_beta   90.00
_cell.angle_gamma   90.00
#
_symmetry.space_group_name_H-M   'P 1'
#
loop_
_entity.id
_entity.type
_entity.pdbx_description
1 polymer ?
#
loop_
_entity_poly.entity_id
_entity_poly.type
_entity_poly.pdbx_seq_one_letter_code
_entity_poly.pdbx_strand_id
1 'polypeptide(L)'
;MLELAEPRLKLVTAINSSEHEERVATLLHSQGCNIIYRALNQQLLSTFLAQNEVDLCVLHTKEFALAAEIDQLRQKYPNHRFIEVSEKVDQQQLMSQLTALSRPPLIHQVIRVSNLISVFGTPGSPGISTLTNHLAVLKSAQIIAATHHNLRPHTSLKVEKISASELDQKLAKLGDKFTIIDAGATLSLTKTLADRRSSANWLNQTLTCSSKMIYVAGANENGLTYLSEFIEDFKRLIDPPKIIYALNQQRFDRQGQLIQKKFIELVGQMSSAQIPFDRRLDRSPGNTHGSKAFWRSSTFTRQIEKIGNQLS
;
A
#
# COMPACT_ATOMS: atom_id res chain seq x y z
N MET A 1 30.01 13.64 13.67
CA MET A 1 28.75 13.14 13.09
C MET A 1 27.70 13.26 14.19
N LEU A 2 26.85 14.28 14.12
CA LEU A 2 25.71 14.41 15.01
C LEU A 2 24.67 13.40 14.51
N GLU A 3 24.46 12.32 15.26
CA GLU A 3 23.27 11.49 15.13
C GLU A 3 22.08 12.41 15.39
N LEU A 4 21.31 12.71 14.36
CA LEU A 4 19.98 13.28 14.49
C LEU A 4 19.14 12.23 15.22
N ALA A 5 18.98 12.40 16.52
CA ALA A 5 18.09 11.56 17.31
C ALA A 5 16.70 11.62 16.64
N GLU A 6 16.17 10.46 16.23
CA GLU A 6 14.82 10.37 15.69
C GLU A 6 13.85 11.04 16.66
N PRO A 7 12.91 11.85 16.16
CA PRO A 7 11.96 12.55 17.03
C PRO A 7 11.16 11.48 17.81
N ARG A 8 11.36 11.44 19.11
CA ARG A 8 10.64 10.52 19.99
C ARG A 8 9.18 10.96 20.08
N LEU A 9 8.26 10.03 19.85
CA LEU A 9 6.82 10.29 20.00
C LEU A 9 6.52 10.81 21.41
N LYS A 10 5.85 11.95 21.51
CA LYS A 10 5.37 12.54 22.76
C LYS A 10 4.02 11.94 23.12
N LEU A 11 3.94 11.26 24.23
CA LEU A 11 2.77 10.52 24.66
C LEU A 11 2.21 11.06 25.98
N VAL A 12 0.90 10.90 26.11
CA VAL A 12 0.18 11.06 27.37
C VAL A 12 -0.46 9.74 27.75
N THR A 13 -0.29 9.30 28.98
CA THR A 13 -1.03 8.17 29.53
C THR A 13 -2.17 8.65 30.41
N ALA A 14 -3.30 7.97 30.32
CA ALA A 14 -4.50 8.22 31.12
C ALA A 14 -5.03 6.88 31.63
N ILE A 15 -4.38 6.34 32.65
CA ILE A 15 -4.60 5.04 33.24
C ILE A 15 -4.62 5.23 34.76
N ASN A 16 -5.71 4.88 35.42
CA ASN A 16 -5.88 5.10 36.88
C ASN A 16 -5.15 4.06 37.72
N SER A 17 -5.02 2.83 37.23
CA SER A 17 -4.30 1.79 37.94
C SER A 17 -2.80 1.97 37.76
N SER A 18 -2.07 2.17 38.86
CA SER A 18 -0.60 2.32 38.81
C SER A 18 0.09 1.09 38.26
N GLU A 19 -0.41 -0.11 38.54
CA GLU A 19 0.16 -1.35 38.03
C GLU A 19 -0.01 -1.49 36.49
N HIS A 20 -1.20 -1.13 35.98
CA HIS A 20 -1.45 -1.11 34.55
C HIS A 20 -0.65 -0.02 33.85
N GLU A 21 -0.58 1.15 34.45
CA GLU A 21 0.18 2.28 33.91
C GLU A 21 1.67 1.96 33.82
N GLU A 22 2.25 1.33 34.83
CA GLU A 22 3.65 0.92 34.83
C GLU A 22 3.95 -0.11 33.73
N ARG A 23 3.07 -1.09 33.53
CA ARG A 23 3.20 -2.08 32.43
C ARG A 23 3.16 -1.40 31.06
N VAL A 24 2.18 -0.52 30.85
CA VAL A 24 2.02 0.22 29.59
C VAL A 24 3.20 1.17 29.40
N ALA A 25 3.62 1.91 30.43
CA ALA A 25 4.74 2.83 30.37
C ALA A 25 6.06 2.12 30.05
N THR A 26 6.31 0.95 30.66
CA THR A 26 7.49 0.14 30.39
C THR A 26 7.52 -0.28 28.91
N LEU A 27 6.38 -0.71 28.37
CA LEU A 27 6.26 -1.09 26.96
C LEU A 27 6.51 0.13 26.05
N LEU A 28 5.91 1.28 26.33
CA LEU A 28 6.07 2.50 25.56
C LEU A 28 7.52 3.00 25.58
N HIS A 29 8.19 2.98 26.73
CA HIS A 29 9.60 3.36 26.85
C HIS A 29 10.52 2.40 26.09
N SER A 30 10.23 1.09 26.09
CA SER A 30 11.02 0.10 25.32
C SER A 30 10.97 0.37 23.80
N GLN A 31 9.95 1.10 23.35
CA GLN A 31 9.79 1.53 21.96
C GLN A 31 10.32 2.94 21.68
N GLY A 32 11.07 3.52 22.62
CA GLY A 32 11.63 4.85 22.45
C GLY A 32 10.62 5.99 22.56
N CYS A 33 9.40 5.71 23.02
CA CYS A 33 8.40 6.75 23.25
C CYS A 33 8.72 7.59 24.49
N ASN A 34 8.34 8.87 24.47
CA ASN A 34 8.51 9.79 25.58
C ASN A 34 7.17 10.12 26.21
N ILE A 35 6.90 9.62 27.42
CA ILE A 35 5.69 9.96 28.17
C ILE A 35 5.92 11.31 28.83
N ILE A 36 5.25 12.34 28.30
CA ILE A 36 5.40 13.73 28.75
C ILE A 36 4.40 14.11 29.83
N TYR A 37 3.29 13.37 29.97
CA TYR A 37 2.28 13.61 30.99
C TYR A 37 1.52 12.33 31.35
N ARG A 38 1.11 12.24 32.63
CA ARG A 38 0.28 11.16 33.16
C ARG A 38 -0.98 11.76 33.73
N ALA A 39 -2.10 11.60 33.06
CA ALA A 39 -3.37 12.15 33.49
C ALA A 39 -4.07 11.19 34.47
N LEU A 40 -4.39 11.67 35.66
CA LEU A 40 -5.10 10.89 36.66
C LEU A 40 -6.63 10.98 36.55
N ASN A 41 -7.13 11.95 35.79
CA ASN A 41 -8.56 12.09 35.50
C ASN A 41 -8.78 12.84 34.19
N GLN A 42 -10.03 12.80 33.70
CA GLN A 42 -10.42 13.38 32.42
C GLN A 42 -10.25 14.92 32.38
N GLN A 43 -10.46 15.61 33.50
CA GLN A 43 -10.34 17.06 33.56
C GLN A 43 -8.89 17.49 33.39
N LEU A 44 -7.95 16.80 34.05
CA LEU A 44 -6.51 17.05 33.90
C LEU A 44 -6.04 16.71 32.48
N LEU A 45 -6.52 15.62 31.90
CA LEU A 45 -6.22 15.29 30.50
C LEU A 45 -6.69 16.40 29.56
N SER A 46 -7.96 16.83 29.68
CA SER A 46 -8.54 17.87 28.86
C SER A 46 -7.79 19.20 28.98
N THR A 47 -7.39 19.57 30.19
CA THR A 47 -6.62 20.80 30.44
C THR A 47 -5.24 20.72 29.77
N PHE A 48 -4.59 19.56 29.89
CA PHE A 48 -3.28 19.34 29.29
C PHE A 48 -3.33 19.37 27.76
N LEU A 49 -4.31 18.66 27.14
CA LEU A 49 -4.48 18.61 25.69
C LEU A 49 -4.87 19.96 25.06
N ALA A 50 -5.52 20.82 25.84
CA ALA A 50 -5.84 22.18 25.38
C ALA A 50 -4.63 23.09 25.26
N GLN A 51 -3.54 22.79 25.94
CA GLN A 51 -2.34 23.63 26.04
C GLN A 51 -1.11 23.03 25.36
N ASN A 52 -1.13 21.72 25.06
CA ASN A 52 0.04 20.98 24.56
C ASN A 52 -0.31 20.15 23.36
N GLU A 53 0.60 20.12 22.40
CA GLU A 53 0.55 19.17 21.27
C GLU A 53 1.20 17.85 21.69
N VAL A 54 0.45 16.76 21.50
CA VAL A 54 0.90 15.41 21.76
C VAL A 54 0.61 14.52 20.53
N ASP A 55 1.49 13.58 20.29
CA ASP A 55 1.35 12.68 19.14
C ASP A 55 0.31 11.60 19.42
N LEU A 56 0.14 11.20 20.69
CA LEU A 56 -0.73 10.11 21.08
C LEU A 56 -1.17 10.18 22.55
N CYS A 57 -2.43 9.86 22.79
CA CYS A 57 -3.00 9.63 24.13
C CYS A 57 -3.35 8.14 24.28
N VAL A 58 -2.82 7.49 25.31
CA VAL A 58 -3.12 6.10 25.66
C VAL A 58 -4.09 6.09 26.84
N LEU A 59 -5.32 5.63 26.62
CA LEU A 59 -6.43 5.67 27.57
C LEU A 59 -6.84 4.26 28.01
N HIS A 60 -7.14 4.07 29.28
CA HIS A 60 -7.77 2.84 29.77
C HIS A 60 -9.28 2.95 29.74
N THR A 61 -9.93 2.06 28.96
CA THR A 61 -11.35 2.16 28.57
C THR A 61 -12.37 1.97 29.68
N LYS A 62 -12.03 1.40 30.81
CA LYS A 62 -13.01 1.17 31.89
C LYS A 62 -12.70 1.94 33.16
N GLU A 63 -11.42 2.18 33.41
CA GLU A 63 -11.00 2.81 34.65
C GLU A 63 -10.88 4.32 34.55
N PHE A 64 -10.61 4.86 33.35
CA PHE A 64 -10.36 6.28 33.15
C PHE A 64 -11.58 7.02 32.61
N ALA A 65 -12.25 6.47 31.59
CA ALA A 65 -13.42 7.08 30.96
C ALA A 65 -14.33 6.03 30.32
N LEU A 66 -15.64 6.30 30.28
CA LEU A 66 -16.59 5.52 29.51
C LEU A 66 -16.37 5.73 28.00
N ALA A 67 -16.70 4.75 27.18
CA ALA A 67 -16.50 4.83 25.71
C ALA A 67 -17.11 6.12 25.10
N ALA A 68 -18.30 6.54 25.57
CA ALA A 68 -18.93 7.78 25.12
C ALA A 68 -18.12 9.05 25.46
N GLU A 69 -17.39 9.06 26.54
CA GLU A 69 -16.54 10.18 26.95
C GLU A 69 -15.26 10.23 26.13
N ILE A 70 -14.74 9.08 25.72
CA ILE A 70 -13.59 8.98 24.79
C ILE A 70 -13.97 9.53 23.42
N ASP A 71 -15.18 9.23 22.93
CA ASP A 71 -15.66 9.77 21.66
C ASP A 71 -15.86 11.30 21.74
N GLN A 72 -16.30 11.84 22.87
CA GLN A 72 -16.34 13.28 23.10
C GLN A 72 -14.92 13.90 23.09
N LEU A 73 -13.94 13.24 23.71
CA LEU A 73 -12.54 13.70 23.65
C LEU A 73 -12.01 13.69 22.22
N ARG A 74 -12.30 12.66 21.42
CA ARG A 74 -11.92 12.59 20.00
C ARG A 74 -12.53 13.74 19.20
N GLN A 75 -13.80 14.05 19.42
CA GLN A 75 -14.47 15.16 18.75
C GLN A 75 -13.92 16.52 19.17
N LYS A 76 -13.63 16.68 20.45
CA LYS A 76 -13.08 17.93 21.01
C LYS A 76 -11.64 18.20 20.59
N TYR A 77 -10.85 17.13 20.42
CA TYR A 77 -9.42 17.20 20.08
C TYR A 77 -9.09 16.39 18.82
N PRO A 78 -9.56 16.79 17.64
CA PRO A 78 -9.43 16.02 16.39
C PRO A 78 -7.98 15.85 15.91
N ASN A 79 -7.08 16.73 16.36
CA ASN A 79 -5.67 16.68 16.01
C ASN A 79 -4.85 15.70 16.89
N HIS A 80 -5.45 15.17 17.95
CA HIS A 80 -4.81 14.23 18.85
C HIS A 80 -5.29 12.81 18.55
N ARG A 81 -4.38 11.86 18.58
CA ARG A 81 -4.69 10.45 18.38
C ARG A 81 -4.91 9.76 19.70
N PHE A 82 -5.85 8.84 19.75
CA PHE A 82 -6.23 8.12 20.97
C PHE A 82 -6.15 6.62 20.73
N ILE A 83 -5.39 5.92 21.59
CA ILE A 83 -5.34 4.46 21.68
C ILE A 83 -6.02 4.03 22.96
N GLU A 84 -6.91 3.06 22.84
CA GLU A 84 -7.58 2.45 23.98
C GLU A 84 -6.85 1.18 24.38
N VAL A 85 -6.60 1.04 25.67
CA VAL A 85 -6.05 -0.17 26.27
C VAL A 85 -7.04 -0.75 27.26
N SER A 86 -7.15 -2.09 27.30
CA SER A 86 -8.01 -2.83 28.23
C SER A 86 -7.18 -3.43 29.36
N GLU A 87 -7.82 -4.02 30.37
CA GLU A 87 -7.17 -4.73 31.49
C GLU A 87 -6.13 -5.76 31.04
N LYS A 88 -6.43 -6.47 29.93
CA LYS A 88 -5.45 -7.33 29.27
C LYS A 88 -4.83 -6.55 28.12
N VAL A 89 -3.71 -5.92 28.40
CA VAL A 89 -2.94 -5.21 27.37
C VAL A 89 -2.48 -6.22 26.33
N ASP A 90 -3.11 -6.19 25.16
CA ASP A 90 -2.59 -6.93 24.01
C ASP A 90 -1.35 -6.19 23.49
N GLN A 91 -0.18 -6.71 23.89
CA GLN A 91 1.12 -6.14 23.52
C GLN A 91 1.27 -6.06 22.00
N GLN A 92 0.81 -7.06 21.26
CA GLN A 92 0.94 -7.09 19.81
C GLN A 92 0.07 -6.00 19.16
N GLN A 93 -1.15 -5.83 19.65
CA GLN A 93 -2.06 -4.80 19.14
C GLN A 93 -1.53 -3.39 19.45
N LEU A 94 -1.09 -3.13 20.67
CA LEU A 94 -0.51 -1.83 21.06
C LEU A 94 0.75 -1.54 20.25
N MET A 95 1.62 -2.54 20.06
CA MET A 95 2.84 -2.41 19.27
C MET A 95 2.56 -2.13 17.80
N SER A 96 1.57 -2.79 17.21
CA SER A 96 1.18 -2.54 15.81
C SER A 96 0.66 -1.11 15.63
N GLN A 97 -0.16 -0.62 16.57
CA GLN A 97 -0.69 0.74 16.56
C GLN A 97 0.42 1.79 16.75
N LEU A 98 1.35 1.57 17.68
CA LEU A 98 2.51 2.45 17.89
C LEU A 98 3.43 2.49 16.67
N THR A 99 3.71 1.35 16.09
CA THR A 99 4.54 1.27 14.87
C THR A 99 3.90 2.02 13.71
N ALA A 100 2.58 1.92 13.55
CA ALA A 100 1.84 2.66 12.54
C ALA A 100 1.90 4.19 12.78
N LEU A 101 1.95 4.64 14.03
CA LEU A 101 2.04 6.05 14.41
C LEU A 101 3.46 6.62 14.35
N SER A 102 4.47 5.82 14.68
CA SER A 102 5.87 6.25 14.66
C SER A 102 6.44 6.42 13.25
N ARG A 103 5.77 5.86 12.25
CA ARG A 103 6.17 6.04 10.86
C ARG A 103 5.59 7.34 10.31
N PRO A 104 6.41 8.32 9.89
CA PRO A 104 5.91 9.57 9.31
C PRO A 104 5.12 9.31 8.03
N PRO A 105 4.18 10.20 7.67
CA PRO A 105 3.52 10.11 6.38
C PRO A 105 4.53 10.16 5.23
N LEU A 106 4.29 9.39 4.19
CA LEU A 106 5.13 9.40 2.99
C LEU A 106 4.67 10.56 2.09
N ILE A 107 5.49 11.61 2.07
CA ILE A 107 5.25 12.78 1.22
C ILE A 107 5.84 12.51 -0.15
N HIS A 108 5.03 12.60 -1.18
CA HIS A 108 5.47 12.56 -2.57
C HIS A 108 4.74 13.64 -3.37
N GLN A 109 5.38 14.10 -4.43
CA GLN A 109 4.74 15.03 -5.35
C GLN A 109 3.60 14.31 -6.08
N VAL A 110 2.44 14.94 -6.22
CA VAL A 110 1.28 14.36 -6.88
C VAL A 110 0.91 15.17 -8.10
N ILE A 111 0.98 14.55 -9.27
CA ILE A 111 0.57 15.13 -10.56
C ILE A 111 -0.22 14.05 -11.31
N ARG A 112 -1.49 13.87 -10.97
CA ARG A 112 -2.30 12.80 -11.56
C ARG A 112 -2.65 13.10 -13.01
N VAL A 113 -2.33 12.17 -13.91
CA VAL A 113 -2.70 12.19 -15.31
C VAL A 113 -3.94 11.30 -15.49
N SER A 114 -5.03 11.88 -15.98
CA SER A 114 -6.24 11.14 -16.31
C SER A 114 -5.92 10.05 -17.34
N ASN A 115 -6.61 8.91 -17.29
CA ASN A 115 -6.41 7.77 -18.19
C ASN A 115 -5.00 7.12 -18.14
N LEU A 116 -4.21 7.43 -17.12
CA LEU A 116 -2.92 6.79 -16.86
C LEU A 116 -3.04 5.76 -15.75
N ILE A 117 -2.72 4.51 -16.08
CA ILE A 117 -2.71 3.38 -15.14
C ILE A 117 -1.28 2.84 -15.05
N SER A 118 -0.84 2.54 -13.84
CA SER A 118 0.43 1.85 -13.62
C SER A 118 0.24 0.44 -13.09
N VAL A 119 1.09 -0.46 -13.51
CA VAL A 119 1.14 -1.84 -13.03
C VAL A 119 2.45 -2.06 -12.32
N PHE A 120 2.38 -2.21 -11.01
CA PHE A 120 3.49 -2.52 -10.12
C PHE A 120 3.38 -3.97 -9.65
N GLY A 121 4.42 -4.49 -9.03
CA GLY A 121 4.31 -5.81 -8.40
C GLY A 121 5.42 -6.10 -7.42
N THR A 122 5.29 -7.24 -6.75
CA THR A 122 6.30 -7.76 -5.83
C THR A 122 7.53 -8.24 -6.60
N PRO A 123 8.73 -8.20 -5.99
CA PRO A 123 9.92 -8.79 -6.57
C PRO A 123 9.71 -10.26 -6.89
N GLY A 124 10.23 -10.71 -8.03
CA GLY A 124 10.05 -12.09 -8.48
C GLY A 124 8.59 -12.47 -8.79
N SER A 125 7.67 -11.53 -8.80
CA SER A 125 6.29 -11.77 -9.23
C SER A 125 6.24 -11.84 -10.75
N PRO A 126 6.18 -13.02 -11.32
CA PRO A 126 6.01 -13.15 -12.75
C PRO A 126 4.61 -12.64 -13.11
N GLY A 127 4.50 -11.81 -14.14
CA GLY A 127 3.21 -11.46 -14.69
C GLY A 127 2.84 -9.99 -14.68
N ILE A 128 3.67 -9.07 -14.16
CA ILE A 128 3.45 -7.61 -14.28
C ILE A 128 3.32 -7.25 -15.76
N SER A 129 4.32 -7.58 -16.57
CA SER A 129 4.31 -7.31 -18.00
C SER A 129 3.24 -8.09 -18.76
N THR A 130 2.91 -9.30 -18.31
CA THR A 130 1.81 -10.09 -18.88
C THR A 130 0.48 -9.39 -18.66
N LEU A 131 0.22 -8.96 -17.42
CA LEU A 131 -1.00 -8.23 -17.06
C LEU A 131 -1.09 -6.90 -17.83
N THR A 132 0.00 -6.15 -17.91
CA THR A 132 0.11 -4.90 -18.67
C THR A 132 -0.27 -5.11 -20.14
N ASN A 133 0.28 -6.14 -20.79
CA ASN A 133 -0.02 -6.46 -22.19
C ASN A 133 -1.51 -6.78 -22.38
N HIS A 134 -2.08 -7.63 -21.53
CA HIS A 134 -3.47 -8.04 -21.65
C HIS A 134 -4.45 -6.88 -21.42
N LEU A 135 -4.18 -6.05 -20.42
CA LEU A 135 -4.98 -4.85 -20.16
C LEU A 135 -4.87 -3.84 -21.30
N ALA A 136 -3.67 -3.70 -21.88
CA ALA A 136 -3.47 -2.80 -23.01
C ALA A 136 -4.24 -3.26 -24.26
N VAL A 137 -4.29 -4.56 -24.54
CA VAL A 137 -5.14 -5.11 -25.60
C VAL A 137 -6.62 -4.84 -25.32
N LEU A 138 -7.07 -5.11 -24.09
CA LEU A 138 -8.46 -4.93 -23.69
C LEU A 138 -8.93 -3.47 -23.82
N LYS A 139 -8.08 -2.53 -23.42
CA LYS A 139 -8.40 -1.08 -23.40
C LYS A 139 -7.94 -0.33 -24.66
N SER A 140 -7.38 -1.03 -25.66
CA SER A 140 -6.74 -0.41 -26.83
C SER A 140 -5.73 0.67 -26.43
N ALA A 141 -4.99 0.41 -25.35
CA ALA A 141 -4.07 1.34 -24.73
C ALA A 141 -2.67 1.23 -25.34
N GLN A 142 -1.93 2.33 -25.29
CA GLN A 142 -0.48 2.28 -25.49
C GLN A 142 0.24 1.87 -24.19
N ILE A 143 1.42 1.26 -24.34
CA ILE A 143 2.25 0.88 -23.20
C ILE A 143 3.49 1.77 -23.14
N ILE A 144 3.81 2.23 -21.95
CA ILE A 144 5.08 2.86 -21.61
C ILE A 144 5.83 1.93 -20.65
N ALA A 145 7.11 1.70 -20.92
CA ALA A 145 7.96 0.89 -20.06
C ALA A 145 9.33 1.55 -19.89
N ALA A 146 10.02 1.26 -18.80
CA ALA A 146 11.40 1.71 -18.63
C ALA A 146 12.32 1.06 -19.65
N THR A 147 13.36 1.78 -20.09
CA THR A 147 14.34 1.30 -21.07
C THR A 147 15.00 -0.01 -20.66
N HIS A 148 15.21 -0.24 -19.38
CA HIS A 148 15.82 -1.45 -18.84
C HIS A 148 14.83 -2.62 -18.64
N HIS A 149 13.52 -2.40 -18.84
CA HIS A 149 12.54 -3.47 -18.75
C HIS A 149 12.50 -4.32 -20.01
N ASN A 150 12.54 -5.64 -19.82
CA ASN A 150 12.49 -6.60 -20.92
C ASN A 150 11.06 -6.96 -21.29
N LEU A 151 10.21 -5.96 -21.51
CA LEU A 151 8.84 -6.15 -21.93
C LEU A 151 8.82 -6.69 -23.37
N ARG A 152 8.18 -7.85 -23.55
CA ARG A 152 7.86 -8.40 -24.89
C ARG A 152 6.42 -8.03 -25.22
N PRO A 153 6.19 -7.06 -26.11
CA PRO A 153 4.83 -6.62 -26.42
C PRO A 153 4.09 -7.66 -27.26
N HIS A 154 2.78 -7.64 -27.13
CA HIS A 154 1.91 -8.29 -28.12
C HIS A 154 2.07 -7.56 -29.47
N THR A 155 2.06 -8.29 -30.58
CA THR A 155 2.35 -7.76 -31.94
C THR A 155 1.49 -6.58 -32.37
N SER A 156 0.29 -6.43 -31.79
CA SER A 156 -0.64 -5.34 -32.10
C SER A 156 -0.48 -4.09 -31.20
N LEU A 157 0.40 -4.13 -30.20
CA LEU A 157 0.53 -3.06 -29.23
C LEU A 157 1.67 -2.11 -29.56
N LYS A 158 1.42 -0.82 -29.40
CA LYS A 158 2.48 0.19 -29.40
C LYS A 158 3.13 0.22 -28.02
N VAL A 159 4.39 -0.17 -27.94
CA VAL A 159 5.21 -0.06 -26.73
C VAL A 159 6.29 0.98 -26.94
N GLU A 160 6.39 1.89 -26.00
CA GLU A 160 7.42 2.91 -26.00
C GLU A 160 8.30 2.72 -24.76
N LYS A 161 9.61 2.56 -25.01
CA LYS A 161 10.61 2.44 -23.95
C LYS A 161 11.28 3.79 -23.74
N ILE A 162 11.16 4.32 -22.53
CA ILE A 162 11.71 5.64 -22.18
C ILE A 162 12.48 5.58 -20.86
N SER A 163 13.31 6.57 -20.63
CA SER A 163 13.97 6.80 -19.34
C SER A 163 13.06 7.54 -18.37
N ALA A 164 13.38 7.51 -17.06
CA ALA A 164 12.66 8.27 -16.07
C ALA A 164 12.65 9.79 -16.37
N SER A 165 13.76 10.32 -16.87
CA SER A 165 13.87 11.75 -17.21
C SER A 165 12.99 12.19 -18.39
N GLU A 166 12.56 11.26 -19.23
CA GLU A 166 11.72 11.55 -20.40
C GLU A 166 10.22 11.39 -20.10
N LEU A 167 9.88 10.77 -18.95
CA LEU A 167 8.49 10.43 -18.62
C LEU A 167 7.59 11.66 -18.59
N ASP A 168 8.01 12.73 -17.91
CA ASP A 168 7.18 13.96 -17.77
C ASP A 168 6.89 14.61 -19.13
N GLN A 169 7.92 14.70 -19.99
CA GLN A 169 7.75 15.24 -21.35
C GLN A 169 6.83 14.38 -22.20
N LYS A 170 6.88 13.06 -21.97
CA LYS A 170 6.02 12.12 -22.67
C LYS A 170 4.59 12.23 -22.20
N LEU A 171 4.37 12.30 -20.90
CA LEU A 171 3.03 12.44 -20.30
C LEU A 171 2.33 13.72 -20.79
N ALA A 172 3.06 14.84 -20.90
CA ALA A 172 2.52 16.09 -21.43
C ALA A 172 2.00 15.99 -22.89
N LYS A 173 2.48 14.99 -23.65
CA LYS A 173 2.10 14.77 -25.07
C LYS A 173 1.03 13.68 -25.26
N LEU A 174 0.59 13.00 -24.17
CA LEU A 174 -0.32 11.85 -24.31
C LEU A 174 -1.76 12.26 -24.69
N GLY A 175 -2.21 13.44 -24.30
CA GLY A 175 -3.61 13.84 -24.44
C GLY A 175 -4.54 12.86 -23.71
N ASP A 176 -5.72 12.60 -24.29
CA ASP A 176 -6.75 11.72 -23.68
C ASP A 176 -6.56 10.22 -23.93
N LYS A 177 -5.41 9.82 -24.49
CA LYS A 177 -5.15 8.42 -24.81
C LYS A 177 -4.98 7.58 -23.55
N PHE A 178 -5.69 6.45 -23.52
CA PHE A 178 -5.54 5.49 -22.45
C PHE A 178 -4.13 4.90 -22.48
N THR A 179 -3.41 5.02 -21.38
CA THR A 179 -2.00 4.65 -21.30
C THR A 179 -1.75 3.77 -20.08
N ILE A 180 -0.99 2.70 -20.26
CA ILE A 180 -0.59 1.81 -19.19
C ILE A 180 0.92 1.83 -19.07
N ILE A 181 1.41 2.07 -17.85
CA ILE A 181 2.84 2.00 -17.54
C ILE A 181 3.17 0.63 -16.92
N ASP A 182 4.10 -0.10 -17.54
CA ASP A 182 4.79 -1.20 -16.88
C ASP A 182 5.83 -0.61 -15.92
N ALA A 183 5.43 -0.46 -14.67
CA ALA A 183 6.29 0.14 -13.66
C ALA A 183 7.36 -0.83 -13.13
N GLY A 184 7.12 -2.14 -13.27
CA GLY A 184 8.02 -3.17 -12.77
C GLY A 184 7.83 -3.49 -11.30
N ALA A 185 8.82 -4.15 -10.72
CA ALA A 185 8.78 -4.59 -9.34
C ALA A 185 9.32 -3.53 -8.37
N THR A 186 8.70 -3.44 -7.19
CA THR A 186 9.18 -2.62 -6.07
C THR A 186 9.38 -3.49 -4.83
N LEU A 187 10.51 -3.28 -4.13
CA LEU A 187 10.81 -3.97 -2.87
C LEU A 187 10.02 -3.38 -1.71
N SER A 188 10.18 -2.09 -1.49
CA SER A 188 9.56 -1.33 -0.41
C SER A 188 9.26 0.07 -0.93
N LEU A 189 8.06 0.54 -0.66
CA LEU A 189 7.65 1.87 -1.11
C LEU A 189 8.46 2.96 -0.41
N THR A 190 8.69 2.82 0.90
CA THR A 190 9.50 3.76 1.69
C THR A 190 10.92 3.88 1.11
N LYS A 191 11.57 2.75 0.81
CA LYS A 191 12.91 2.75 0.21
C LYS A 191 12.89 3.34 -1.19
N THR A 192 11.88 3.01 -1.99
CA THR A 192 11.72 3.53 -3.35
C THR A 192 11.56 5.04 -3.37
N LEU A 193 10.78 5.61 -2.45
CA LEU A 193 10.57 7.06 -2.36
C LEU A 193 11.82 7.81 -1.88
N ALA A 194 12.67 7.18 -1.07
CA ALA A 194 13.92 7.75 -0.57
C ALA A 194 15.12 7.58 -1.52
N ASP A 195 15.05 6.64 -2.45
CA ASP A 195 16.16 6.29 -3.35
C ASP A 195 16.22 7.22 -4.56
N ARG A 196 17.43 7.65 -4.93
CA ARG A 196 17.69 8.55 -6.07
C ARG A 196 18.19 7.83 -7.32
N ARG A 197 18.34 6.50 -7.29
CA ARG A 197 18.76 5.72 -8.47
C ARG A 197 17.72 5.80 -9.56
N SER A 198 18.12 5.61 -10.80
CA SER A 198 17.24 5.73 -11.98
C SER A 198 16.02 4.80 -11.92
N SER A 199 16.18 3.57 -11.42
CA SER A 199 15.07 2.63 -11.24
C SER A 199 14.06 3.07 -10.19
N ALA A 200 14.53 3.61 -9.08
CA ALA A 200 13.67 4.15 -8.05
C ALA A 200 12.98 5.45 -8.50
N ASN A 201 13.69 6.30 -9.23
CA ASN A 201 13.12 7.49 -9.83
C ASN A 201 11.99 7.16 -10.82
N TRP A 202 12.18 6.11 -11.64
CA TRP A 202 11.11 5.59 -12.50
C TRP A 202 9.86 5.21 -11.74
N LEU A 203 10.01 4.41 -10.68
CA LEU A 203 8.90 3.97 -9.82
C LEU A 203 8.22 5.17 -9.12
N ASN A 204 9.02 6.12 -8.66
CA ASN A 204 8.55 7.33 -7.98
C ASN A 204 7.71 8.22 -8.90
N GLN A 205 8.21 8.54 -10.09
CA GLN A 205 7.48 9.31 -11.08
C GLN A 205 6.20 8.59 -11.53
N THR A 206 6.29 7.27 -11.74
CA THR A 206 5.12 6.46 -12.11
C THR A 206 4.05 6.50 -11.02
N LEU A 207 4.42 6.39 -9.74
CA LEU A 207 3.50 6.53 -8.61
C LEU A 207 2.88 7.94 -8.55
N THR A 208 3.69 8.96 -8.80
CA THR A 208 3.29 10.38 -8.78
C THR A 208 2.22 10.70 -9.82
N CYS A 209 2.39 10.19 -11.05
CA CYS A 209 1.55 10.58 -12.19
C CYS A 209 0.34 9.68 -12.42
N SER A 210 0.31 8.46 -11.90
CA SER A 210 -0.78 7.51 -12.17
C SER A 210 -2.06 7.87 -11.44
N SER A 211 -3.18 7.92 -12.18
CA SER A 211 -4.52 8.10 -11.60
C SER A 211 -5.03 6.82 -10.94
N LYS A 212 -4.65 5.68 -11.47
CA LYS A 212 -5.02 4.36 -10.98
C LYS A 212 -3.80 3.44 -11.00
N MET A 213 -3.79 2.45 -10.10
CA MET A 213 -2.68 1.53 -9.92
C MET A 213 -3.18 0.09 -9.79
N ILE A 214 -2.40 -0.84 -10.29
CA ILE A 214 -2.56 -2.26 -9.99
C ILE A 214 -1.28 -2.73 -9.31
N TYR A 215 -1.40 -3.38 -8.16
CA TYR A 215 -0.28 -4.01 -7.47
C TYR A 215 -0.40 -5.52 -7.57
N VAL A 216 0.55 -6.16 -8.26
CA VAL A 216 0.55 -7.59 -8.53
C VAL A 216 1.41 -8.31 -7.51
N ALA A 217 0.81 -9.18 -6.72
CA ALA A 217 1.51 -10.06 -5.79
C ALA A 217 1.59 -11.48 -6.35
N GLY A 218 2.74 -12.14 -6.21
CA GLY A 218 2.87 -13.56 -6.52
C GLY A 218 2.10 -14.42 -5.51
N ALA A 219 1.47 -15.50 -5.97
CA ALA A 219 0.73 -16.42 -5.10
C ALA A 219 1.66 -17.35 -4.32
N ASN A 220 2.51 -16.77 -3.48
CA ASN A 220 3.41 -17.46 -2.56
C ASN A 220 3.65 -16.62 -1.29
N GLU A 221 4.26 -17.21 -0.26
CA GLU A 221 4.49 -16.54 1.04
C GLU A 221 5.31 -15.26 0.88
N ASN A 222 6.39 -15.28 0.09
CA ASN A 222 7.20 -14.09 -0.13
C ASN A 222 6.40 -12.95 -0.79
N GLY A 223 5.56 -13.30 -1.78
CA GLY A 223 4.67 -12.33 -2.42
C GLY A 223 3.70 -11.68 -1.44
N LEU A 224 3.15 -12.45 -0.49
CA LEU A 224 2.27 -11.92 0.55
C LEU A 224 3.03 -11.05 1.57
N THR A 225 4.26 -11.41 1.92
CA THR A 225 5.10 -10.59 2.81
C THR A 225 5.36 -9.21 2.20
N TYR A 226 5.83 -9.17 0.95
CA TYR A 226 6.02 -7.89 0.24
C TYR A 226 4.72 -7.10 0.06
N LEU A 227 3.61 -7.79 -0.19
CA LEU A 227 2.30 -7.15 -0.30
C LEU A 227 1.89 -6.50 1.03
N SER A 228 2.10 -7.19 2.15
CA SER A 228 1.80 -6.66 3.48
C SER A 228 2.59 -5.38 3.77
N GLU A 229 3.91 -5.40 3.53
CA GLU A 229 4.77 -4.23 3.69
C GLU A 229 4.33 -3.07 2.76
N PHE A 230 3.99 -3.40 1.51
CA PHE A 230 3.50 -2.41 0.57
C PHE A 230 2.18 -1.77 1.01
N ILE A 231 1.21 -2.56 1.49
CA ILE A 231 -0.09 -2.06 1.98
C ILE A 231 0.13 -1.10 3.16
N GLU A 232 1.01 -1.44 4.10
CA GLU A 232 1.33 -0.58 5.23
C GLU A 232 1.94 0.75 4.80
N ASP A 233 2.92 0.70 3.90
CA ASP A 233 3.55 1.91 3.37
C ASP A 233 2.55 2.74 2.54
N PHE A 234 1.71 2.08 1.71
CA PHE A 234 0.74 2.74 0.85
C PHE A 234 -0.33 3.51 1.62
N LYS A 235 -0.76 2.99 2.78
CA LYS A 235 -1.69 3.69 3.68
C LYS A 235 -1.13 5.00 4.25
N ARG A 236 0.19 5.17 4.23
CA ARG A 236 0.90 6.37 4.72
C ARG A 236 1.05 7.45 3.65
N LEU A 237 0.75 7.14 2.39
CA LEU A 237 0.82 8.13 1.32
C LEU A 237 -0.24 9.22 1.53
N ILE A 238 0.18 10.46 1.32
CA ILE A 238 -0.74 11.59 1.20
C ILE A 238 -1.29 11.56 -0.22
N ASP A 239 -2.61 11.45 -0.37
CA ASP A 239 -3.29 11.36 -1.67
C ASP A 239 -2.82 10.20 -2.56
N PRO A 240 -3.03 8.93 -2.12
CA PRO A 240 -2.66 7.76 -2.90
C PRO A 240 -3.55 7.61 -4.15
N PRO A 241 -3.03 7.04 -5.26
CA PRO A 241 -3.87 6.68 -6.40
C PRO A 241 -4.86 5.58 -6.02
N LYS A 242 -5.98 5.48 -6.77
CA LYS A 242 -6.87 4.33 -6.61
C LYS A 242 -6.13 3.04 -6.96
N ILE A 243 -6.17 2.02 -6.09
CA ILE A 243 -5.40 0.80 -6.25
C ILE A 243 -6.28 -0.45 -6.30
N ILE A 244 -5.87 -1.41 -7.13
CA ILE A 244 -6.40 -2.77 -7.17
C ILE A 244 -5.25 -3.73 -6.81
N TYR A 245 -5.44 -4.58 -5.81
CA TYR A 245 -4.49 -5.62 -5.46
C TYR A 245 -4.79 -6.90 -6.22
N ALA A 246 -3.82 -7.41 -6.97
CA ALA A 246 -3.99 -8.62 -7.78
C ALA A 246 -3.09 -9.75 -7.25
N LEU A 247 -3.69 -10.87 -6.85
CA LEU A 247 -2.95 -12.11 -6.57
C LEU A 247 -2.78 -12.86 -7.88
N ASN A 248 -1.54 -12.97 -8.36
CA ASN A 248 -1.26 -13.62 -9.65
C ASN A 248 -0.70 -15.03 -9.50
N GLN A 249 -0.97 -15.88 -10.49
CA GLN A 249 -0.57 -17.30 -10.53
C GLN A 249 -1.16 -18.13 -9.40
N GLN A 250 -2.39 -17.82 -9.03
CA GLN A 250 -3.11 -18.59 -8.03
C GLN A 250 -3.27 -20.05 -8.44
N ARG A 251 -2.89 -20.97 -7.55
CA ARG A 251 -3.12 -22.40 -7.68
C ARG A 251 -4.37 -22.82 -6.89
N PHE A 252 -5.02 -23.88 -7.34
CA PHE A 252 -6.21 -24.42 -6.68
C PHE A 252 -5.93 -25.61 -5.78
N ASP A 253 -4.65 -25.94 -5.54
CA ASP A 253 -4.24 -26.92 -4.55
C ASP A 253 -4.41 -26.38 -3.10
N ARG A 254 -4.20 -27.25 -2.11
CA ARG A 254 -4.36 -26.90 -0.70
C ARG A 254 -3.48 -25.71 -0.29
N GLN A 255 -2.26 -25.66 -0.79
CA GLN A 255 -1.35 -24.55 -0.48
C GLN A 255 -1.81 -23.24 -1.14
N GLY A 256 -2.26 -23.30 -2.40
CA GLY A 256 -2.81 -22.15 -3.11
C GLY A 256 -4.08 -21.58 -2.45
N GLN A 257 -4.92 -22.45 -1.88
CA GLN A 257 -6.09 -22.02 -1.09
C GLN A 257 -5.69 -21.31 0.21
N LEU A 258 -4.65 -21.78 0.90
CA LEU A 258 -4.12 -21.09 2.09
C LEU A 258 -3.55 -19.72 1.75
N ILE A 259 -2.79 -19.60 0.67
CA ILE A 259 -2.27 -18.33 0.17
C ILE A 259 -3.42 -17.38 -0.18
N GLN A 260 -4.44 -17.89 -0.86
CA GLN A 260 -5.64 -17.12 -1.20
C GLN A 260 -6.34 -16.56 0.05
N LYS A 261 -6.53 -17.40 1.07
CA LYS A 261 -7.14 -16.99 2.33
C LYS A 261 -6.34 -15.87 2.99
N LYS A 262 -5.02 -16.03 3.12
CA LYS A 262 -4.13 -14.99 3.66
C LYS A 262 -4.18 -13.70 2.83
N PHE A 263 -4.23 -13.79 1.51
CA PHE A 263 -4.39 -12.63 0.63
C PHE A 263 -5.69 -11.88 0.90
N ILE A 264 -6.82 -12.59 1.01
CA ILE A 264 -8.13 -11.99 1.31
C ILE A 264 -8.11 -11.31 2.68
N GLU A 265 -7.48 -11.92 3.68
CA GLU A 265 -7.31 -11.34 5.00
C GLU A 265 -6.47 -10.05 4.97
N LEU A 266 -5.37 -10.04 4.21
CA LEU A 266 -4.50 -8.87 4.06
C LEU A 266 -5.20 -7.69 3.36
N VAL A 267 -5.90 -7.95 2.27
CA VAL A 267 -6.55 -6.87 1.48
C VAL A 267 -7.90 -6.46 2.06
N GLY A 268 -8.55 -7.32 2.86
CA GLY A 268 -9.83 -7.03 3.50
C GLY A 268 -10.89 -6.54 2.50
N GLN A 269 -11.43 -5.35 2.72
CA GLN A 269 -12.44 -4.73 1.85
C GLN A 269 -11.87 -3.92 0.67
N MET A 270 -10.54 -3.87 0.53
CA MET A 270 -9.90 -3.14 -0.58
C MET A 270 -10.19 -3.82 -1.92
N SER A 271 -10.16 -3.03 -2.99
CA SER A 271 -10.37 -3.55 -4.35
C SER A 271 -9.32 -4.61 -4.70
N SER A 272 -9.75 -5.80 -5.07
CA SER A 272 -8.84 -6.92 -5.32
C SER A 272 -9.31 -7.84 -6.44
N ALA A 273 -8.35 -8.57 -7.01
CA ALA A 273 -8.58 -9.58 -8.03
C ALA A 273 -7.66 -10.78 -7.81
N GLN A 274 -8.12 -11.95 -8.24
CA GLN A 274 -7.37 -13.20 -8.17
C GLN A 274 -7.22 -13.76 -9.58
N ILE A 275 -5.98 -13.90 -10.01
CA ILE A 275 -5.64 -14.32 -11.37
C ILE A 275 -5.11 -15.76 -11.30
N PRO A 276 -5.83 -16.74 -11.86
CA PRO A 276 -5.42 -18.12 -11.82
C PRO A 276 -4.15 -18.35 -12.64
N PHE A 277 -3.38 -19.35 -12.23
CA PHE A 277 -2.25 -19.83 -13.00
C PHE A 277 -2.75 -20.50 -14.29
N ASP A 278 -2.31 -19.98 -15.44
CA ASP A 278 -2.59 -20.57 -16.75
C ASP A 278 -1.28 -20.93 -17.46
N ARG A 279 -1.00 -22.22 -17.59
CA ARG A 279 0.20 -22.76 -18.26
C ARG A 279 0.33 -22.32 -19.73
N ARG A 280 -0.76 -21.90 -20.34
CA ARG A 280 -0.78 -21.52 -21.75
C ARG A 280 -0.20 -20.13 -21.99
N LEU A 281 -0.17 -19.29 -20.94
CA LEU A 281 0.44 -17.96 -20.98
C LEU A 281 1.96 -17.99 -21.00
N ASP A 282 2.58 -19.08 -20.52
CA ASP A 282 4.04 -19.28 -20.54
C ASP A 282 4.59 -19.60 -21.93
N ARG A 283 3.73 -20.03 -22.86
CA ARG A 283 4.13 -20.30 -24.23
C ARG A 283 4.16 -18.99 -24.99
N SER A 284 5.38 -18.55 -25.33
CA SER A 284 5.76 -17.31 -26.03
C SER A 284 4.64 -16.63 -26.84
N PRO A 285 4.41 -15.32 -26.64
CA PRO A 285 3.38 -14.55 -27.34
C PRO A 285 3.53 -14.54 -28.87
N GLY A 286 4.68 -14.99 -29.40
CA GLY A 286 4.98 -15.00 -30.84
C GLY A 286 4.37 -16.16 -31.65
N ASN A 287 3.86 -17.23 -31.03
CA ASN A 287 3.39 -18.42 -31.73
C ASN A 287 1.88 -18.67 -31.66
N THR A 288 1.11 -17.76 -31.08
CA THR A 288 -0.34 -17.86 -31.09
C THR A 288 -0.93 -17.23 -32.36
N HIS A 289 -0.67 -17.84 -33.51
CA HIS A 289 -1.54 -17.73 -34.70
C HIS A 289 -2.93 -18.38 -34.45
N GLY A 290 -3.32 -18.58 -33.21
CA GLY A 290 -4.54 -19.24 -32.80
C GLY A 290 -5.58 -18.24 -32.28
N SER A 291 -6.43 -17.83 -33.21
CA SER A 291 -7.81 -17.36 -33.04
C SER A 291 -8.15 -16.41 -31.85
N LYS A 292 -8.74 -15.28 -32.18
CA LYS A 292 -9.49 -14.39 -31.27
C LYS A 292 -10.47 -15.14 -30.33
N ALA A 293 -10.88 -16.35 -30.69
CA ALA A 293 -11.75 -17.22 -29.92
C ALA A 293 -11.08 -17.76 -28.61
N PHE A 294 -9.77 -17.99 -28.60
CA PHE A 294 -9.04 -18.51 -27.44
C PHE A 294 -8.99 -17.47 -26.30
N TRP A 295 -8.95 -16.19 -26.61
CA TRP A 295 -8.92 -15.10 -25.66
C TRP A 295 -10.26 -14.90 -24.92
N ARG A 296 -11.38 -15.32 -25.50
CA ARG A 296 -12.72 -15.08 -24.95
C ARG A 296 -13.19 -16.08 -23.88
N SER A 297 -12.51 -17.20 -23.70
CA SER A 297 -13.05 -18.30 -22.86
C SER A 297 -12.23 -18.68 -21.63
N SER A 298 -11.05 -18.08 -21.39
CA SER A 298 -10.22 -18.46 -20.23
C SER A 298 -10.67 -17.73 -18.96
N THR A 299 -10.54 -18.41 -17.82
CA THR A 299 -10.77 -17.81 -16.51
C THR A 299 -9.85 -16.60 -16.29
N PHE A 300 -8.63 -16.66 -16.83
CA PHE A 300 -7.68 -15.56 -16.86
C PHE A 300 -8.29 -14.33 -17.55
N THR A 301 -8.79 -14.46 -18.76
CA THR A 301 -9.38 -13.34 -19.54
C THR A 301 -10.53 -12.68 -18.79
N ARG A 302 -11.42 -13.47 -18.18
CA ARG A 302 -12.52 -12.92 -17.35
C ARG A 302 -12.02 -12.09 -16.18
N GLN A 303 -10.93 -12.51 -15.53
CA GLN A 303 -10.34 -11.73 -14.43
C GLN A 303 -9.72 -10.43 -14.95
N ILE A 304 -9.06 -10.46 -16.11
CA ILE A 304 -8.53 -9.23 -16.74
C ILE A 304 -9.66 -8.27 -17.12
N GLU A 305 -10.76 -8.78 -17.66
CA GLU A 305 -11.96 -7.97 -17.96
C GLU A 305 -12.54 -7.35 -16.68
N LYS A 306 -12.62 -8.12 -15.58
CA LYS A 306 -13.07 -7.61 -14.29
C LYS A 306 -12.18 -6.48 -13.78
N ILE A 307 -10.86 -6.66 -13.84
CA ILE A 307 -9.89 -5.61 -13.49
C ILE A 307 -10.09 -4.39 -14.41
N GLY A 308 -10.18 -4.62 -15.72
CA GLY A 308 -10.41 -3.57 -16.72
C GLY A 308 -11.66 -2.73 -16.43
N ASN A 309 -12.76 -3.37 -16.01
CA ASN A 309 -14.00 -2.67 -15.66
C ASN A 309 -13.88 -1.85 -14.36
N GLN A 310 -13.08 -2.30 -13.39
CA GLN A 310 -12.79 -1.53 -12.18
C GLN A 310 -11.89 -0.31 -12.45
N LEU A 311 -11.19 -0.31 -13.57
CA LEU A 311 -10.30 0.78 -14.00
C LEU A 311 -11.00 1.84 -14.86
N SER A 312 -12.24 1.60 -15.24
CA SER A 312 -13.05 2.57 -16.04
C SER A 312 -13.59 3.73 -15.21
#